data_4c594deeebd61c90cc17c5d8a27e13d1
#
_entry.id   4c594deeebd61c90cc17c5d8a27e13d1
#
_cell.length_a   1.000
_cell.length_b   1.000
_cell.length_c   1.000
_cell.angle_alpha   90.00
_cell.angle_beta   90.00
_cell.angle_gamma   90.00
#
_symmetry.space_group_name_H-M   'P 1'
#
loop_
_entity.id
_entity.type
_entity.pdbx_description
1 polymer ?
#
loop_
_entity_poly.entity_id
_entity_poly.type
_entity_poly.pdbx_seq_one_letter_code
_entity_poly.pdbx_strand_id
1 'polypeptide(L)'
;MIQDAGCNVACDYVQVDESTLPVIDNEKRRAVKGYVWSVVNVMTGDRFFFYEHGSRSASVAMGLLKDFTGAIQSDGYIVYEHFEGMEGKKLLGCRAHARRKNYQFCGDDAAQRAAVVYSLLATCKAHGVNERAWLEDVLRRIPEYEQAGKDYADLLPANWRALSAK
;
A
#
# COMPACT_ATOMS: atom_id res chain seq x y z
N MET A 1 -5.66 26.22 -0.36
CA MET A 1 -4.21 26.00 -0.15
C MET A 1 -3.53 25.17 -1.25
N ILE A 2 -4.16 24.12 -1.79
CA ILE A 2 -3.61 23.43 -2.99
C ILE A 2 -3.66 24.36 -4.23
N GLN A 3 -4.65 25.24 -4.32
CA GLN A 3 -4.78 26.23 -5.40
C GLN A 3 -3.73 27.35 -5.33
N ASP A 4 -3.29 27.76 -4.13
CA ASP A 4 -2.30 28.82 -3.96
C ASP A 4 -0.85 28.39 -4.27
N ALA A 5 -0.60 27.09 -4.33
CA ALA A 5 0.71 26.52 -4.66
C ALA A 5 0.95 26.34 -6.18
N GLY A 6 0.11 26.91 -7.02
CA GLY A 6 0.25 26.83 -8.49
C GLY A 6 -0.21 25.49 -9.10
N CYS A 7 -0.80 24.63 -8.32
CA CYS A 7 -1.37 23.35 -8.77
C CYS A 7 -2.84 23.55 -9.22
N ASN A 8 -3.04 24.36 -10.24
CA ASN A 8 -4.36 24.55 -10.86
C ASN A 8 -4.60 23.44 -11.91
N VAL A 9 -4.45 22.20 -11.51
CA VAL A 9 -4.71 21.05 -12.37
C VAL A 9 -5.99 20.39 -11.84
N ALA A 10 -7.00 20.30 -12.69
CA ALA A 10 -8.15 19.44 -12.46
C ALA A 10 -7.65 18.00 -12.25
N CYS A 11 -7.44 17.63 -11.00
CA CYS A 11 -6.89 16.35 -10.60
C CYS A 11 -8.01 15.60 -9.88
N ASP A 12 -8.47 14.53 -10.51
CA ASP A 12 -9.53 13.70 -9.95
C ASP A 12 -9.01 12.61 -9.01
N TYR A 13 -7.68 12.48 -8.88
CA TYR A 13 -7.08 11.42 -8.09
C TYR A 13 -5.73 11.83 -7.49
N VAL A 14 -5.65 11.82 -6.16
CA VAL A 14 -4.43 12.09 -5.40
C VAL A 14 -4.06 10.93 -4.48
N GLN A 15 -2.77 10.73 -4.30
CA GLN A 15 -2.23 9.92 -3.21
C GLN A 15 -1.71 10.86 -2.13
N VAL A 16 -2.08 10.59 -0.88
CA VAL A 16 -1.66 11.38 0.27
C VAL A 16 -1.02 10.47 1.31
N ASP A 17 0.12 10.89 1.81
CA ASP A 17 0.87 10.18 2.84
C ASP A 17 1.61 11.19 3.72
N GLU A 18 1.90 10.83 4.96
CA GLU A 18 2.70 11.64 5.85
C GLU A 18 3.94 10.88 6.33
N SER A 19 5.08 11.51 6.14
CA SER A 19 6.39 10.97 6.53
C SER A 19 6.94 11.69 7.76
N THR A 20 7.65 10.95 8.60
CA THR A 20 8.30 11.51 9.77
C THR A 20 9.55 12.31 9.39
N LEU A 21 9.71 13.48 10.02
CA LEU A 21 10.85 14.34 9.86
C LEU A 21 11.39 14.73 11.24
N PRO A 22 12.71 14.56 11.53
CA PRO A 22 13.31 15.13 12.73
C PRO A 22 13.39 16.66 12.59
N VAL A 23 12.78 17.39 13.53
CA VAL A 23 12.76 18.85 13.55
C VAL A 23 13.47 19.32 14.80
N ILE A 24 14.36 20.30 14.68
CA ILE A 24 15.06 20.89 15.83
C ILE A 24 14.07 21.81 16.56
N ASP A 25 13.77 21.46 17.80
CA ASP A 25 13.03 22.31 18.74
C ASP A 25 14.05 23.15 19.51
N ASN A 26 14.10 24.43 19.19
CA ASN A 26 15.08 25.36 19.80
C ASN A 26 14.81 25.58 21.27
N GLU A 27 13.57 25.50 21.74
CA GLU A 27 13.22 25.65 23.15
C GLU A 27 13.67 24.44 23.97
N LYS A 28 13.42 23.24 23.43
CA LYS A 28 13.82 21.98 24.08
C LYS A 28 15.27 21.59 23.80
N ARG A 29 15.96 22.29 22.90
CA ARG A 29 17.34 22.01 22.46
C ARG A 29 17.58 20.56 22.04
N ARG A 30 16.58 19.96 21.40
CA ARG A 30 16.64 18.57 20.90
C ARG A 30 15.81 18.41 19.63
N ALA A 31 16.12 17.37 18.87
CA ALA A 31 15.26 16.96 17.77
C ALA A 31 13.96 16.36 18.31
N VAL A 32 12.85 16.83 17.80
CA VAL A 32 11.51 16.29 18.03
C VAL A 32 10.96 15.67 16.72
N LYS A 33 10.06 14.73 16.85
CA LYS A 33 9.40 14.12 15.70
C LYS A 33 8.36 15.06 15.15
N GLY A 34 8.56 15.51 13.92
CA GLY A 34 7.58 16.21 13.12
C GLY A 34 7.11 15.36 11.94
N TYR A 35 6.17 15.89 11.15
CA TYR A 35 5.63 15.25 9.97
C TYR A 35 5.58 16.21 8.79
N VAL A 36 5.91 15.70 7.62
CA VAL A 36 5.70 16.35 6.34
C VAL A 36 4.67 15.55 5.55
N TRP A 37 3.71 16.24 4.98
CA TRP A 37 2.67 15.67 4.15
C TRP A 37 3.12 15.67 2.70
N SER A 38 2.91 14.57 2.00
CA SER A 38 3.14 14.46 0.57
C SER A 38 1.82 14.22 -0.14
N VAL A 39 1.57 14.97 -1.20
CA VAL A 39 0.43 14.80 -2.09
C VAL A 39 0.96 14.56 -3.48
N VAL A 40 0.53 13.49 -4.11
CA VAL A 40 0.92 13.12 -5.46
C VAL A 40 -0.32 13.14 -6.36
N ASN A 41 -0.28 13.95 -7.42
CA ASN A 41 -1.22 13.85 -8.51
C ASN A 41 -0.91 12.58 -9.30
N VAL A 42 -1.80 11.60 -9.25
CA VAL A 42 -1.54 10.29 -9.88
C VAL A 42 -1.56 10.37 -11.40
N MET A 43 -2.28 11.34 -11.97
CA MET A 43 -2.43 11.48 -13.41
C MET A 43 -1.20 12.12 -14.06
N THR A 44 -0.60 13.12 -13.41
CA THR A 44 0.56 13.85 -13.93
C THR A 44 1.89 13.41 -13.33
N GLY A 45 1.85 12.77 -12.16
CA GLY A 45 3.03 12.43 -11.37
C GLY A 45 3.61 13.59 -10.56
N ASP A 46 2.98 14.75 -10.60
CA ASP A 46 3.42 15.93 -9.84
C ASP A 46 3.32 15.65 -8.34
N ARG A 47 4.31 16.15 -7.61
CA ARG A 47 4.44 15.93 -6.17
C ARG A 47 4.48 17.26 -5.45
N PHE A 48 3.70 17.34 -4.39
CA PHE A 48 3.60 18.48 -3.53
C PHE A 48 3.89 18.09 -2.08
N PHE A 49 4.70 18.87 -1.39
CA PHE A 49 5.02 18.64 0.02
C PHE A 49 4.51 19.80 0.86
N PHE A 50 3.88 19.48 1.98
CA PHE A 50 3.32 20.44 2.90
C PHE A 50 3.80 20.17 4.32
N TYR A 51 4.19 21.23 5.02
CA TYR A 51 4.65 21.17 6.40
C TYR A 51 3.86 22.17 7.25
N GLU A 52 3.20 21.69 8.30
CA GLU A 52 2.44 22.52 9.23
C GLU A 52 2.91 22.24 10.65
N HIS A 53 3.96 22.95 11.06
CA HIS A 53 4.56 22.87 12.40
C HIS A 53 4.81 21.42 12.88
N GLY A 54 5.07 20.50 11.97
CA GLY A 54 5.26 19.08 12.26
C GLY A 54 3.99 18.33 12.69
N SER A 55 2.82 18.93 12.51
CA SER A 55 1.55 18.35 12.92
C SER A 55 1.09 17.22 12.00
N ARG A 56 0.53 16.17 12.61
CA ARG A 56 -0.15 15.05 11.94
C ARG A 56 -1.65 15.04 12.26
N SER A 57 -2.23 16.18 12.60
CA SER A 57 -3.62 16.27 13.04
C SER A 57 -4.62 16.19 11.88
N ALA A 58 -5.86 15.80 12.21
CA ALA A 58 -6.96 15.80 11.27
C ALA A 58 -7.23 17.20 10.67
N SER A 59 -7.02 18.26 11.46
CA SER A 59 -7.21 19.64 10.99
C SER A 59 -6.26 20.01 9.86
N VAL A 60 -5.04 19.48 9.87
CA VAL A 60 -4.06 19.69 8.78
C VAL A 60 -4.52 18.97 7.50
N ALA A 61 -4.90 17.70 7.60
CA ALA A 61 -5.44 16.95 6.47
C ALA A 61 -6.69 17.60 5.88
N MET A 62 -7.61 18.00 6.75
CA MET A 62 -8.85 18.67 6.37
C MET A 62 -8.58 20.01 5.67
N GLY A 63 -7.63 20.81 6.19
CA GLY A 63 -7.23 22.07 5.57
C GLY A 63 -6.54 21.86 4.21
N LEU A 64 -5.66 20.85 4.12
CA LEU A 64 -4.92 20.52 2.91
C LEU A 64 -5.83 20.08 1.75
N LEU A 65 -6.83 19.25 2.05
CA LEU A 65 -7.73 18.66 1.07
C LEU A 65 -9.13 19.31 1.03
N LYS A 66 -9.29 20.47 1.67
CA LYS A 66 -10.59 21.15 1.81
C LYS A 66 -11.31 21.30 0.48
N ASP A 67 -10.64 21.89 -0.49
CA ASP A 67 -11.21 22.26 -1.79
C ASP A 67 -10.99 21.18 -2.86
N PHE A 68 -10.39 20.04 -2.48
CA PHE A 68 -10.17 18.92 -3.40
C PHE A 68 -11.46 18.14 -3.58
N THR A 69 -11.77 17.80 -4.83
CA THR A 69 -12.84 16.86 -5.20
C THR A 69 -12.25 15.72 -6.02
N GLY A 70 -12.64 14.48 -5.72
CA GLY A 70 -12.11 13.30 -6.41
C GLY A 70 -11.70 12.18 -5.47
N ALA A 71 -10.85 11.28 -5.98
CA ALA A 71 -10.38 10.13 -5.23
C ALA A 71 -9.14 10.46 -4.40
N ILE A 72 -9.16 10.12 -3.12
CA ILE A 72 -8.06 10.28 -2.15
C ILE A 72 -7.58 8.90 -1.76
N GLN A 73 -6.37 8.52 -2.16
CA GLN A 73 -5.75 7.27 -1.72
C GLN A 73 -4.79 7.53 -0.57
N SER A 74 -4.99 6.82 0.55
CA SER A 74 -4.16 6.94 1.74
C SER A 74 -3.78 5.58 2.34
N ASP A 75 -2.95 5.60 3.37
CA ASP A 75 -2.53 4.40 4.09
C ASP A 75 -3.60 3.83 5.06
N GLY A 76 -4.79 4.45 5.13
CA GLY A 76 -5.84 4.10 6.08
C GLY A 76 -5.55 4.61 7.49
N TYR A 77 -4.77 5.67 7.64
CA TYR A 77 -4.68 6.38 8.90
C TYR A 77 -6.03 7.02 9.24
N ILE A 78 -6.45 6.93 10.50
CA ILE A 78 -7.79 7.32 10.98
C ILE A 78 -8.20 8.75 10.60
N VAL A 79 -7.23 9.63 10.41
CA VAL A 79 -7.45 11.02 9.99
C VAL A 79 -8.19 11.11 8.65
N TYR A 80 -7.97 10.18 7.75
CA TYR A 80 -8.60 10.19 6.44
C TYR A 80 -10.05 9.71 6.47
N GLU A 81 -10.48 9.02 7.54
CA GLU A 81 -11.88 8.61 7.71
C GLU A 81 -12.84 9.82 7.80
N HIS A 82 -12.31 10.99 8.19
CA HIS A 82 -13.09 12.24 8.18
C HIS A 82 -13.57 12.65 6.79
N PHE A 83 -12.97 12.14 5.72
CA PHE A 83 -13.41 12.41 4.34
C PHE A 83 -14.45 11.39 3.85
N GLU A 84 -14.72 10.34 4.60
CA GLU A 84 -15.71 9.33 4.24
C GLU A 84 -17.12 9.93 4.26
N GLY A 85 -17.87 9.74 3.17
CA GLY A 85 -19.21 10.30 3.02
C GLY A 85 -19.28 11.79 2.69
N MET A 86 -18.13 12.48 2.57
CA MET A 86 -18.15 13.88 2.09
C MET A 86 -18.47 13.93 0.60
N GLU A 87 -19.35 14.85 0.23
CA GLU A 87 -19.74 15.08 -1.16
C GLU A 87 -18.51 15.43 -2.02
N GLY A 88 -18.40 14.79 -3.17
CA GLY A 88 -17.29 15.00 -4.11
C GLY A 88 -15.98 14.31 -3.72
N LYS A 89 -15.90 13.59 -2.59
CA LYS A 89 -14.69 12.89 -2.16
C LYS A 89 -14.90 11.37 -2.09
N LYS A 90 -13.91 10.61 -2.57
CA LYS A 90 -13.91 9.14 -2.51
C LYS A 90 -12.63 8.65 -1.89
N LEU A 91 -12.70 7.98 -0.74
CA LEU A 91 -11.55 7.35 -0.11
C LEU A 91 -11.17 6.04 -0.82
N LEU A 92 -9.87 5.86 -1.03
CA LEU A 92 -9.27 4.64 -1.54
C LEU A 92 -8.15 4.18 -0.62
N GLY A 93 -8.17 2.89 -0.26
CA GLY A 93 -7.08 2.28 0.49
C GLY A 93 -5.84 2.04 -0.37
N CYS A 94 -4.67 2.32 0.18
CA CYS A 94 -3.41 1.99 -0.47
C CYS A 94 -3.08 0.50 -0.29
N ARG A 95 -3.03 -0.25 -1.39
CA ARG A 95 -2.71 -1.70 -1.35
C ARG A 95 -1.31 -1.97 -0.81
N ALA A 96 -0.34 -1.10 -1.07
CA ALA A 96 1.02 -1.24 -0.54
C ALA A 96 1.04 -1.11 0.98
N HIS A 97 0.28 -0.16 1.54
CA HIS A 97 0.15 0.01 2.98
C HIS A 97 -0.68 -1.09 3.63
N ALA A 98 -1.78 -1.53 3.00
CA ALA A 98 -2.56 -2.68 3.46
C ALA A 98 -1.69 -3.94 3.52
N ARG A 99 -0.88 -4.18 2.50
CA ARG A 99 0.10 -5.26 2.48
C ARG A 99 1.10 -5.14 3.64
N ARG A 100 1.69 -3.95 3.85
CA ARG A 100 2.64 -3.72 4.94
C ARG A 100 2.00 -3.91 6.33
N LYS A 101 0.75 -3.44 6.52
CA LYS A 101 0.00 -3.67 7.76
C LYS A 101 -0.27 -5.16 8.01
N ASN A 102 -0.63 -5.92 6.99
CA ASN A 102 -0.80 -7.37 7.12
C ASN A 102 0.47 -8.07 7.63
N TYR A 103 1.65 -7.59 7.27
CA TYR A 103 2.91 -8.11 7.80
C TYR A 103 3.18 -7.72 9.26
N GLN A 104 2.69 -6.56 9.70
CA GLN A 104 2.91 -6.08 11.07
C GLN A 104 1.99 -6.76 12.09
N PHE A 105 0.84 -7.29 11.66
CA PHE A 105 -0.12 -7.99 12.52
C PHE A 105 0.08 -9.50 12.56
N CYS A 106 1.00 -10.03 11.80
CA CYS A 106 1.29 -11.44 11.79
C CYS A 106 2.30 -11.76 12.90
N GLY A 107 1.93 -12.53 13.90
CA GLY A 107 2.88 -13.17 14.81
C GLY A 107 3.88 -14.04 14.06
N ASP A 108 4.86 -14.61 14.77
CA ASP A 108 5.99 -15.35 14.16
C ASP A 108 5.54 -16.44 13.17
N ASP A 109 4.48 -17.19 13.49
CA ASP A 109 3.95 -18.23 12.61
C ASP A 109 3.43 -17.68 11.27
N ALA A 110 2.86 -16.50 11.28
CA ALA A 110 2.34 -15.90 10.05
C ALA A 110 3.47 -15.23 9.23
N ALA A 111 4.50 -14.72 9.91
CA ALA A 111 5.73 -14.25 9.25
C ALA A 111 6.44 -15.42 8.56
N GLN A 112 6.49 -16.58 9.20
CA GLN A 112 7.06 -17.81 8.62
C GLN A 112 6.27 -18.28 7.39
N ARG A 113 4.93 -18.33 7.47
CA ARG A 113 4.08 -18.64 6.31
C ARG A 113 4.25 -17.63 5.17
N ALA A 114 4.32 -16.34 5.49
CA ALA A 114 4.57 -15.30 4.51
C ALA A 114 5.94 -15.48 3.82
N ALA A 115 6.99 -15.80 4.58
CA ALA A 115 8.32 -16.06 4.03
C ALA A 115 8.31 -17.23 3.03
N VAL A 116 7.58 -18.31 3.33
CA VAL A 116 7.39 -19.43 2.40
C VAL A 116 6.72 -18.97 1.11
N VAL A 117 5.59 -18.27 1.21
CA VAL A 117 4.85 -17.79 0.03
C VAL A 117 5.73 -16.86 -0.82
N TYR A 118 6.50 -15.95 -0.19
CA TYR A 118 7.40 -15.08 -0.95
C TYR A 118 8.53 -15.83 -1.61
N SER A 119 9.09 -16.83 -0.96
CA SER A 119 10.14 -17.67 -1.55
C SER A 119 9.63 -18.39 -2.80
N LEU A 120 8.39 -18.89 -2.76
CA LEU A 120 7.75 -19.54 -3.89
C LEU A 120 7.47 -18.56 -5.04
N LEU A 121 6.94 -17.36 -4.74
CA LEU A 121 6.71 -16.33 -5.75
C LEU A 121 8.02 -15.80 -6.37
N ALA A 122 9.06 -15.63 -5.57
CA ALA A 122 10.40 -15.28 -6.07
C ALA A 122 10.97 -16.37 -6.97
N THR A 123 10.73 -17.64 -6.62
CA THR A 123 11.13 -18.80 -7.44
C THR A 123 10.36 -18.84 -8.75
N CYS A 124 9.06 -18.54 -8.77
CA CYS A 124 8.31 -18.39 -10.01
C CYS A 124 9.00 -17.39 -10.94
N LYS A 125 9.33 -16.22 -10.41
CA LYS A 125 9.99 -15.16 -11.19
C LYS A 125 11.35 -15.61 -11.73
N ALA A 126 12.14 -16.30 -10.92
CA ALA A 126 13.46 -16.81 -11.34
C ALA A 126 13.36 -17.86 -12.46
N HIS A 127 12.28 -18.62 -12.49
CA HIS A 127 12.03 -19.65 -13.51
C HIS A 127 11.14 -19.17 -14.68
N GLY A 128 10.81 -17.88 -14.75
CA GLY A 128 9.95 -17.33 -15.81
C GLY A 128 8.51 -17.82 -15.76
N VAL A 129 8.07 -18.30 -14.60
CA VAL A 129 6.71 -18.79 -14.36
C VAL A 129 5.82 -17.61 -13.99
N ASN A 130 4.64 -17.51 -14.59
CA ASN A 130 3.64 -16.53 -14.20
C ASN A 130 3.11 -16.86 -12.79
N GLU A 131 3.43 -15.99 -11.83
CA GLU A 131 3.15 -16.19 -10.39
C GLU A 131 1.66 -16.39 -10.10
N ARG A 132 0.81 -15.64 -10.80
CA ARG A 132 -0.64 -15.72 -10.63
C ARG A 132 -1.19 -17.03 -11.17
N ALA A 133 -0.80 -17.40 -12.38
CA ALA A 133 -1.26 -18.64 -13.01
C ALA A 133 -0.81 -19.85 -12.20
N TRP A 134 0.44 -19.82 -11.71
CA TRP A 134 0.96 -20.85 -10.81
C TRP A 134 0.15 -20.95 -9.52
N LEU A 135 -0.09 -19.83 -8.83
CA LEU A 135 -0.82 -19.83 -7.56
C LEU A 135 -2.26 -20.31 -7.72
N GLU A 136 -2.95 -19.86 -8.76
CA GLU A 136 -4.34 -20.29 -9.05
C GLU A 136 -4.42 -21.80 -9.32
N ASP A 137 -3.45 -22.35 -10.07
CA ASP A 137 -3.40 -23.78 -10.36
C ASP A 137 -3.06 -24.61 -9.11
N VAL A 138 -2.04 -24.20 -8.37
CA VAL A 138 -1.61 -24.89 -7.15
C VAL A 138 -2.74 -24.95 -6.12
N LEU A 139 -3.43 -23.83 -5.88
CA LEU A 139 -4.57 -23.79 -4.94
C LEU A 139 -5.71 -24.73 -5.32
N ARG A 140 -5.93 -24.96 -6.62
CA ARG A 140 -6.93 -25.93 -7.11
C ARG A 140 -6.46 -27.38 -6.90
N ARG A 141 -5.18 -27.64 -7.05
CA ARG A 141 -4.61 -29.01 -7.04
C ARG A 141 -4.26 -29.50 -5.65
N ILE A 142 -4.00 -28.63 -4.67
CA ILE A 142 -3.67 -29.02 -3.30
C ILE A 142 -4.68 -30.03 -2.72
N PRO A 143 -6.01 -29.83 -2.78
CA PRO A 143 -6.96 -30.79 -2.22
C PRO A 143 -6.91 -32.17 -2.88
N GLU A 144 -6.62 -32.23 -4.17
CA GLU A 144 -6.47 -33.51 -4.89
C GLU A 144 -5.17 -34.23 -4.49
N TYR A 145 -4.10 -33.46 -4.26
CA TYR A 145 -2.82 -34.00 -3.80
C TYR A 145 -2.92 -34.53 -2.38
N GLU A 146 -3.62 -33.83 -1.50
CA GLU A 146 -3.88 -34.31 -0.13
C GLU A 146 -4.66 -35.62 -0.12
N GLN A 147 -5.76 -35.68 -0.88
CA GLN A 147 -6.61 -36.88 -0.97
C GLN A 147 -5.85 -38.08 -1.55
N ALA A 148 -4.98 -37.85 -2.52
CA ALA A 148 -4.24 -38.89 -3.21
C ALA A 148 -2.90 -39.24 -2.57
N GLY A 149 -2.50 -38.55 -1.50
CA GLY A 149 -1.18 -38.71 -0.85
C GLY A 149 0.01 -38.46 -1.79
N LYS A 150 -0.16 -37.53 -2.75
CA LYS A 150 0.90 -37.19 -3.74
C LYS A 150 1.95 -36.26 -3.15
N ASP A 151 3.18 -36.33 -3.72
CA ASP A 151 4.23 -35.41 -3.37
C ASP A 151 3.94 -34.00 -3.92
N TYR A 152 4.07 -32.98 -3.07
CA TYR A 152 3.92 -31.58 -3.46
C TYR A 152 5.11 -31.05 -4.27
N ALA A 153 6.19 -31.82 -4.41
CA ALA A 153 7.34 -31.41 -5.23
C ALA A 153 6.96 -31.04 -6.66
N ASP A 154 5.94 -31.71 -7.23
CA ASP A 154 5.40 -31.41 -8.57
C ASP A 154 4.76 -30.01 -8.67
N LEU A 155 4.32 -29.47 -7.56
CA LEU A 155 3.66 -28.16 -7.48
C LEU A 155 4.66 -27.01 -7.26
N LEU A 156 5.93 -27.32 -6.98
CA LEU A 156 6.95 -26.27 -6.83
C LEU A 156 7.17 -25.55 -8.16
N PRO A 157 7.44 -24.23 -8.15
CA PRO A 157 7.56 -23.43 -9.37
C PRO A 157 8.60 -23.98 -10.37
N ALA A 158 9.68 -24.60 -9.88
CA ALA A 158 10.71 -25.18 -10.73
C ALA A 158 10.21 -26.42 -11.52
N ASN A 159 9.27 -27.17 -10.96
CA ASN A 159 8.71 -28.40 -11.52
C ASN A 159 7.33 -28.20 -12.17
N TRP A 160 6.71 -27.07 -11.85
CA TRP A 160 5.35 -26.77 -12.31
C TRP A 160 5.28 -26.61 -13.82
N ARG A 161 4.37 -27.33 -14.42
CA ARG A 161 4.02 -27.17 -15.82
C ARG A 161 2.55 -26.76 -15.88
N ALA A 162 2.26 -25.65 -16.55
CA ALA A 162 0.92 -25.29 -16.86
C ALA A 162 0.27 -26.47 -17.62
N LEU A 163 -0.85 -26.96 -17.11
CA LEU A 163 -1.67 -27.85 -17.90
C LEU A 163 -2.08 -27.06 -19.13
N SER A 164 -1.56 -27.44 -20.28
CA SER A 164 -2.01 -26.88 -21.56
C SER A 164 -3.52 -26.93 -21.54
N ALA A 165 -4.17 -25.75 -21.59
CA ALA A 165 -5.62 -25.70 -21.76
C ALA A 165 -5.96 -26.48 -23.03
N LYS A 166 -6.65 -27.59 -22.81
CA LYS A 166 -7.29 -28.30 -23.93
C LYS A 166 -8.51 -27.54 -24.39
#